data_669c94512b48d134982afa77915a3344
#
_entry.id   669c94512b48d134982afa77915a3344
#
_cell.length_a   1.000
_cell.length_b   1.000
_cell.length_c   1.000
_cell.angle_alpha   90.00
_cell.angle_beta   90.00
_cell.angle_gamma   90.00
#
_symmetry.space_group_name_H-M   'P 1'
#
loop_
_entity.id
_entity.type
_entity.pdbx_description
1 polymer ?
#
loop_
_entity_poly.entity_id
_entity_poly.type
_entity_poly.pdbx_seq_one_letter_code
_entity_poly.pdbx_strand_id
1 'polypeptide(L)'
;MGTLAASGGYWISSLADKIYAEPDTITGSIGVYGTLFSFEKIYDWMGINYDGYSTTKYGAFDFTAMDWPEEFTATFEAGIDAIYVQFTTQTAEDRNLPIETVREIAKGRVYSGEMALEIGLVDDLGTLHDAVDYAASLAELEEYKVQHVIPPAPAPVNPFELPSLINSFFEKEAGFNLNSRNMYDNIRIYCLECEAID
;
A
#
# COMPACT_ATOMS: atom_id res chain seq x y z
N MET A 1 5.26 -2.46 -17.35
CA MET A 1 4.32 -1.49 -16.79
C MET A 1 3.35 -1.09 -17.89
N GLY A 2 2.05 -0.98 -17.58
CA GLY A 2 1.07 -0.45 -18.52
C GLY A 2 0.95 1.07 -18.37
N THR A 3 -0.25 1.64 -18.61
CA THR A 3 -0.47 3.10 -18.59
C THR A 3 -0.06 3.77 -17.28
N LEU A 4 -0.23 3.10 -16.14
CA LEU A 4 0.08 3.66 -14.82
C LEU A 4 0.69 2.58 -13.91
N ALA A 5 1.88 2.85 -13.39
CA ALA A 5 2.54 2.06 -12.35
C ALA A 5 3.38 3.00 -11.46
N ALA A 6 2.69 3.74 -10.60
CA ALA A 6 3.28 4.80 -9.77
C ALA A 6 3.04 4.54 -8.28
N SER A 7 3.81 5.20 -7.41
CA SER A 7 3.73 5.07 -5.95
C SER A 7 3.83 3.60 -5.51
N GLY A 8 2.87 3.05 -4.79
CA GLY A 8 2.83 1.63 -4.43
C GLY A 8 2.92 0.68 -5.65
N GLY A 9 2.40 1.08 -6.82
CA GLY A 9 2.56 0.34 -8.08
C GLY A 9 4.00 0.30 -8.58
N TYR A 10 4.76 1.37 -8.39
CA TYR A 10 6.20 1.37 -8.64
C TYR A 10 6.93 0.53 -7.58
N TRP A 11 6.58 0.68 -6.31
CA TRP A 11 7.24 -0.02 -5.20
C TRP A 11 7.19 -1.54 -5.37
N ILE A 12 6.04 -2.11 -5.71
CA ILE A 12 5.94 -3.57 -5.96
C ILE A 12 6.70 -4.02 -7.22
N SER A 13 7.02 -3.10 -8.12
CA SER A 13 7.74 -3.40 -9.36
C SER A 13 9.26 -3.22 -9.22
N SER A 14 9.73 -2.42 -8.25
CA SER A 14 11.14 -2.01 -8.15
C SER A 14 12.11 -3.17 -8.00
N LEU A 15 11.67 -4.25 -7.32
CA LEU A 15 12.46 -5.46 -7.08
C LEU A 15 12.56 -6.41 -8.29
N ALA A 16 11.81 -6.16 -9.38
CA ALA A 16 11.85 -7.03 -10.54
C ALA A 16 13.22 -7.01 -11.23
N ASP A 17 13.67 -8.17 -11.74
CA ASP A 17 14.94 -8.32 -12.46
C ASP A 17 15.01 -7.42 -13.69
N LYS A 18 13.87 -7.17 -14.35
CA LYS A 18 13.75 -6.22 -15.45
C LYS A 18 12.38 -5.58 -15.50
N ILE A 19 12.36 -4.26 -15.65
CA ILE A 19 11.15 -3.45 -15.70
C ILE A 19 11.05 -2.82 -17.08
N TYR A 20 9.96 -3.16 -17.79
CA TYR A 20 9.57 -2.52 -19.03
C TYR A 20 8.47 -1.48 -18.78
N ALA A 21 8.58 -0.32 -19.41
CA ALA A 21 7.54 0.71 -19.44
C ALA A 21 7.26 1.14 -20.88
N GLU A 22 6.03 1.49 -21.19
CA GLU A 22 5.72 2.18 -22.44
C GLU A 22 6.20 3.64 -22.35
N PRO A 23 6.52 4.32 -23.45
CA PRO A 23 7.08 5.68 -23.42
C PRO A 23 6.27 6.68 -22.61
N ASP A 24 4.95 6.56 -22.65
CA ASP A 24 3.96 7.41 -21.99
C ASP A 24 3.43 6.84 -20.66
N THR A 25 3.96 5.71 -20.19
CA THR A 25 3.65 5.17 -18.86
C THR A 25 3.85 6.23 -17.78
N ILE A 26 2.86 6.43 -16.93
CA ILE A 26 3.02 7.26 -15.72
C ILE A 26 3.59 6.40 -14.61
N THR A 27 4.80 6.75 -14.13
CA THR A 27 5.52 5.97 -13.11
C THR A 27 6.25 6.85 -12.09
N GLY A 28 7.07 6.26 -11.24
CA GLY A 28 7.73 6.96 -10.15
C GLY A 28 6.77 7.23 -9.00
N SER A 29 6.48 8.50 -8.71
CA SER A 29 5.68 8.93 -7.54
C SER A 29 6.19 8.33 -6.23
N ILE A 30 7.54 8.27 -6.09
CA ILE A 30 8.21 7.77 -4.91
C ILE A 30 8.04 8.80 -3.81
N GLY A 31 7.03 8.60 -2.99
CA GLY A 31 6.65 9.53 -1.95
C GLY A 31 5.48 9.02 -1.12
N VAL A 32 5.26 9.70 -0.01
CA VAL A 32 4.15 9.42 0.91
C VAL A 32 3.49 10.72 1.28
N TYR A 33 2.18 10.72 1.33
CA TYR A 33 1.43 11.83 1.92
C TYR A 33 0.24 11.27 2.71
N GLY A 34 -0.13 11.98 3.76
CA GLY A 34 -1.35 11.69 4.52
C GLY A 34 -2.18 12.97 4.62
N THR A 35 -3.49 12.84 4.47
CA THR A 35 -4.42 13.94 4.66
C THR A 35 -5.42 13.55 5.73
N LEU A 36 -5.47 14.34 6.78
CA LEU A 36 -6.44 14.21 7.85
C LEU A 36 -7.37 15.44 7.82
N PHE A 37 -8.64 15.23 8.09
CA PHE A 37 -9.64 16.29 8.18
C PHE A 37 -10.22 16.31 9.59
N SER A 38 -10.26 17.47 10.23
CA SER A 38 -11.00 17.68 11.48
C SER A 38 -12.23 18.53 11.20
N PHE A 39 -13.36 18.07 11.66
CA PHE A 39 -14.65 18.77 11.60
C PHE A 39 -15.07 19.29 12.98
N GLU A 40 -14.19 19.21 14.00
CA GLU A 40 -14.47 19.64 15.37
C GLU A 40 -15.16 21.01 15.42
N LYS A 41 -14.59 22.03 14.76
CA LYS A 41 -15.15 23.37 14.73
C LYS A 41 -16.54 23.46 14.07
N ILE A 42 -16.84 22.56 13.13
CA ILE A 42 -18.14 22.48 12.48
C ILE A 42 -19.13 21.84 13.44
N TYR A 43 -18.73 20.80 14.16
CA TYR A 43 -19.54 20.14 15.17
C TYR A 43 -19.89 21.09 16.31
N ASP A 44 -18.91 21.84 16.82
CA ASP A 44 -19.12 22.87 17.83
C ASP A 44 -20.11 23.92 17.36
N TRP A 45 -19.99 24.43 16.15
CA TRP A 45 -20.92 25.41 15.58
C TRP A 45 -22.35 24.85 15.45
N MET A 46 -22.48 23.55 15.14
CA MET A 46 -23.76 22.86 15.05
C MET A 46 -24.32 22.43 16.42
N GLY A 47 -23.58 22.59 17.50
CA GLY A 47 -23.93 22.14 18.85
C GLY A 47 -23.89 20.61 18.99
N ILE A 48 -23.12 19.92 18.14
CA ILE A 48 -22.90 18.48 18.22
C ILE A 48 -21.75 18.22 19.17
N ASN A 49 -22.02 17.53 20.27
CA ASN A 49 -21.00 17.09 21.20
C ASN A 49 -20.64 15.63 20.93
N TYR A 50 -19.37 15.36 20.83
CA TYR A 50 -18.82 14.02 20.69
C TYR A 50 -18.16 13.62 22.01
N ASP A 51 -18.48 12.42 22.51
CA ASP A 51 -17.88 11.83 23.70
C ASP A 51 -17.64 10.34 23.45
N GLY A 52 -16.58 9.80 24.04
CA GLY A 52 -16.20 8.42 23.85
C GLY A 52 -15.48 7.86 25.07
N TYR A 53 -15.71 6.57 25.34
CA TYR A 53 -15.01 5.83 26.37
C TYR A 53 -14.09 4.78 25.75
N SER A 54 -12.86 4.70 26.24
CA SER A 54 -11.89 3.70 25.77
C SER A 54 -11.01 3.20 26.91
N THR A 55 -10.59 1.95 26.77
CA THR A 55 -9.59 1.34 27.66
C THR A 55 -8.15 1.65 27.26
N THR A 56 -7.95 2.21 26.06
CA THR A 56 -6.64 2.63 25.53
C THR A 56 -6.63 4.11 25.22
N LYS A 57 -5.45 4.73 25.15
CA LYS A 57 -5.28 6.16 24.97
C LYS A 57 -6.00 6.72 23.72
N TYR A 58 -6.01 5.96 22.63
CA TYR A 58 -6.59 6.38 21.34
C TYR A 58 -7.75 5.49 20.86
N GLY A 59 -8.24 4.57 21.68
CA GLY A 59 -9.27 3.62 21.26
C GLY A 59 -10.63 4.22 20.96
N ALA A 60 -10.98 5.38 21.57
CA ALA A 60 -12.18 6.15 21.27
C ALA A 60 -11.83 7.50 20.61
N PHE A 61 -10.59 7.65 20.11
CA PHE A 61 -10.17 8.86 19.45
C PHE A 61 -10.71 8.89 18.02
N ASP A 62 -11.63 9.84 17.77
CA ASP A 62 -12.10 10.12 16.42
C ASP A 62 -11.37 11.35 15.88
N PHE A 63 -10.39 11.11 14.99
CA PHE A 63 -9.57 12.15 14.38
C PHE A 63 -10.38 13.12 13.48
N THR A 64 -11.64 12.80 13.19
CA THR A 64 -12.53 13.69 12.44
C THR A 64 -13.36 14.61 13.33
N ALA A 65 -13.65 14.18 14.56
CA ALA A 65 -14.56 14.84 15.47
C ALA A 65 -13.87 15.54 16.67
N MET A 66 -12.60 15.21 16.92
CA MET A 66 -11.87 15.68 18.10
C MET A 66 -10.63 16.47 17.68
N ASP A 67 -10.19 17.39 18.55
CA ASP A 67 -8.91 18.06 18.37
C ASP A 67 -7.73 17.10 18.43
N TRP A 68 -6.70 17.38 17.65
CA TRP A 68 -5.56 16.46 17.53
C TRP A 68 -4.51 16.74 18.59
N PRO A 69 -4.27 15.82 19.51
CA PRO A 69 -3.16 15.95 20.45
C PRO A 69 -1.83 16.03 19.70
N GLU A 70 -0.91 16.88 20.21
CA GLU A 70 0.44 17.01 19.64
C GLU A 70 1.14 15.66 19.47
N GLU A 71 0.99 14.76 20.43
CA GLU A 71 1.57 13.41 20.38
C GLU A 71 0.97 12.55 19.24
N PHE A 72 -0.32 12.71 18.94
CA PHE A 72 -0.95 12.02 17.81
C PHE A 72 -0.37 12.53 16.50
N THR A 73 -0.28 13.86 16.33
CA THR A 73 0.31 14.47 15.14
C THR A 73 1.76 14.04 14.95
N ALA A 74 2.57 14.08 16.00
CA ALA A 74 3.97 13.65 15.95
C ALA A 74 4.11 12.15 15.60
N THR A 75 3.24 11.29 16.12
CA THR A 75 3.23 9.86 15.78
C THR A 75 2.85 9.63 14.33
N PHE A 76 1.85 10.38 13.84
CA PHE A 76 1.42 10.30 12.45
C PHE A 76 2.51 10.77 11.47
N GLU A 77 3.17 11.88 11.77
CA GLU A 77 4.29 12.41 10.99
C GLU A 77 5.46 11.42 10.97
N ALA A 78 5.84 10.88 12.13
CA ALA A 78 6.89 9.88 12.22
C ALA A 78 6.56 8.61 11.41
N GLY A 79 5.30 8.20 11.35
CA GLY A 79 4.84 7.10 10.52
C GLY A 79 5.02 7.37 9.02
N ILE A 80 4.68 8.57 8.56
CA ILE A 80 4.87 9.00 7.17
C ILE A 80 6.36 9.04 6.82
N ASP A 81 7.19 9.61 7.69
CA ASP A 81 8.63 9.67 7.50
C ASP A 81 9.25 8.27 7.42
N ALA A 82 8.84 7.36 8.29
CA ALA A 82 9.33 5.97 8.27
C ALA A 82 9.01 5.28 6.94
N ILE A 83 7.79 5.41 6.43
CA ILE A 83 7.39 4.85 5.13
C ILE A 83 8.20 5.49 3.99
N TYR A 84 8.42 6.79 4.02
CA TYR A 84 9.24 7.47 3.01
C TYR A 84 10.68 6.99 3.00
N VAL A 85 11.28 6.84 4.18
CA VAL A 85 12.63 6.29 4.33
C VAL A 85 12.70 4.87 3.81
N GLN A 86 11.74 4.02 4.18
CA GLN A 86 11.67 2.64 3.69
C GLN A 86 11.54 2.59 2.17
N PHE A 87 10.61 3.34 1.58
CA PHE A 87 10.39 3.34 0.14
C PHE A 87 11.63 3.80 -0.63
N THR A 88 12.26 4.92 -0.21
CA THR A 88 13.46 5.43 -0.88
C THR A 88 14.66 4.50 -0.72
N THR A 89 14.83 3.89 0.45
CA THR A 89 15.92 2.94 0.69
C THR A 89 15.74 1.68 -0.15
N GLN A 90 14.54 1.09 -0.13
CA GLN A 90 14.24 -0.08 -0.94
C GLN A 90 14.45 0.19 -2.43
N THR A 91 13.96 1.33 -2.95
CA THR A 91 14.20 1.71 -4.35
C THR A 91 15.68 1.84 -4.66
N ALA A 92 16.49 2.41 -3.76
CA ALA A 92 17.92 2.55 -3.97
C ALA A 92 18.63 1.18 -4.07
N GLU A 93 18.25 0.26 -3.20
CA GLU A 93 18.76 -1.11 -3.20
C GLU A 93 18.32 -1.88 -4.45
N ASP A 94 17.02 -1.88 -4.75
CA ASP A 94 16.43 -2.63 -5.86
C ASP A 94 16.94 -2.15 -7.22
N ARG A 95 17.14 -0.84 -7.37
CA ARG A 95 17.61 -0.22 -8.64
C ARG A 95 19.12 -0.01 -8.69
N ASN A 96 19.85 -0.40 -7.64
CA ASN A 96 21.28 -0.18 -7.50
C ASN A 96 21.67 1.29 -7.75
N LEU A 97 20.90 2.21 -7.20
CA LEU A 97 21.11 3.65 -7.28
C LEU A 97 21.61 4.20 -5.95
N PRO A 98 22.47 5.23 -5.94
CA PRO A 98 22.83 5.92 -4.70
C PRO A 98 21.57 6.49 -4.03
N ILE A 99 21.46 6.34 -2.70
CA ILE A 99 20.29 6.83 -1.95
C ILE A 99 20.05 8.33 -2.13
N GLU A 100 21.11 9.11 -2.27
CA GLU A 100 21.05 10.56 -2.53
C GLU A 100 20.38 10.84 -3.86
N THR A 101 20.71 10.10 -4.91
CA THR A 101 20.10 10.21 -6.23
C THR A 101 18.60 9.87 -6.14
N VAL A 102 18.26 8.78 -5.45
CA VAL A 102 16.84 8.40 -5.26
C VAL A 102 16.09 9.50 -4.52
N ARG A 103 16.65 10.07 -3.47
CA ARG A 103 16.02 11.18 -2.73
C ARG A 103 15.85 12.45 -3.56
N GLU A 104 16.74 12.69 -4.53
CA GLU A 104 16.60 13.82 -5.45
C GLU A 104 15.46 13.63 -6.43
N ILE A 105 15.30 12.42 -7.00
CA ILE A 105 14.24 12.10 -7.98
C ILE A 105 12.90 11.71 -7.33
N ALA A 106 12.88 11.36 -6.04
CA ALA A 106 11.68 11.02 -5.28
C ALA A 106 10.77 12.25 -5.03
N LYS A 107 10.33 12.45 -3.80
CA LYS A 107 9.47 13.57 -3.35
C LYS A 107 8.11 13.59 -4.04
N GLY A 108 7.59 12.39 -4.38
CA GLY A 108 6.31 12.24 -5.05
C GLY A 108 6.28 12.69 -6.51
N ARG A 109 7.42 12.93 -7.13
CA ARG A 109 7.46 13.30 -8.55
C ARG A 109 7.06 12.14 -9.43
N VAL A 110 6.32 12.45 -10.49
CA VAL A 110 5.92 11.50 -11.52
C VAL A 110 6.74 11.69 -12.78
N TYR A 111 6.96 10.60 -13.50
CA TYR A 111 7.78 10.56 -14.70
C TYR A 111 7.05 9.81 -15.82
N SER A 112 7.31 10.15 -17.06
CA SER A 112 6.98 9.28 -18.19
C SER A 112 7.91 8.05 -18.19
N GLY A 113 7.54 6.99 -18.92
CA GLY A 113 8.41 5.84 -19.12
C GLY A 113 9.77 6.21 -19.70
N GLU A 114 9.80 7.15 -20.69
CA GLU A 114 11.05 7.66 -21.26
C GLU A 114 11.93 8.33 -20.20
N MET A 115 11.38 9.23 -19.40
CA MET A 115 12.10 9.90 -18.32
C MET A 115 12.56 8.92 -17.24
N ALA A 116 11.73 7.92 -16.94
CA ALA A 116 12.05 6.90 -15.95
C ALA A 116 13.23 6.01 -16.40
N LEU A 117 13.35 5.75 -17.70
CA LEU A 117 14.52 5.06 -18.27
C LEU A 117 15.77 5.90 -18.14
N GLU A 118 15.72 7.20 -18.46
CA GLU A 118 16.88 8.10 -18.35
C GLU A 118 17.43 8.20 -16.93
N ILE A 119 16.56 8.14 -15.92
CA ILE A 119 16.92 8.25 -14.50
C ILE A 119 17.12 6.89 -13.79
N GLY A 120 17.01 5.78 -14.52
CA GLY A 120 17.27 4.44 -14.01
C GLY A 120 16.15 3.80 -13.16
N LEU A 121 14.94 4.34 -13.22
CA LEU A 121 13.78 3.77 -12.53
C LEU A 121 13.17 2.59 -13.28
N VAL A 122 13.36 2.49 -14.60
CA VAL A 122 13.01 1.34 -15.43
C VAL A 122 14.21 0.92 -16.26
N ASP A 123 14.17 -0.28 -16.83
CA ASP A 123 15.33 -0.88 -17.50
C ASP A 123 15.25 -0.76 -19.01
N ASP A 124 14.02 -0.68 -19.56
CA ASP A 124 13.82 -0.60 -21.00
C ASP A 124 12.44 -0.06 -21.35
N LEU A 125 12.30 0.44 -22.57
CA LEU A 125 10.99 0.75 -23.13
C LEU A 125 10.44 -0.46 -23.85
N GLY A 126 9.18 -0.79 -23.55
CA GLY A 126 8.53 -1.95 -24.15
C GLY A 126 7.16 -2.21 -23.60
N THR A 127 6.50 -3.15 -24.22
CA THR A 127 5.14 -3.60 -23.91
C THR A 127 5.14 -4.83 -23.01
N LEU A 128 3.95 -5.29 -22.62
CA LEU A 128 3.78 -6.59 -21.96
C LEU A 128 4.34 -7.73 -22.81
N HIS A 129 4.27 -7.64 -24.15
CA HIS A 129 4.79 -8.69 -25.04
C HIS A 129 6.30 -8.79 -24.93
N ASP A 130 7.00 -7.68 -24.94
CA ASP A 130 8.46 -7.64 -24.79
C ASP A 130 8.90 -8.22 -23.46
N ALA A 131 8.15 -7.95 -22.38
CA ALA A 131 8.41 -8.53 -21.06
C ALA A 131 8.19 -10.05 -21.03
N VAL A 132 7.17 -10.55 -21.73
CA VAL A 132 6.89 -12.00 -21.86
C VAL A 132 7.97 -12.69 -22.68
N ASP A 133 8.39 -12.10 -23.82
CA ASP A 133 9.48 -12.62 -24.65
C ASP A 133 10.80 -12.69 -23.87
N TYR A 134 11.09 -11.65 -23.10
CA TYR A 134 12.25 -11.62 -22.23
C TYR A 134 12.21 -12.73 -21.17
N ALA A 135 11.08 -12.89 -20.50
CA ALA A 135 10.89 -13.96 -19.51
C ALA A 135 11.03 -15.36 -20.15
N ALA A 136 10.50 -15.57 -21.36
CA ALA A 136 10.68 -16.80 -22.10
C ALA A 136 12.15 -17.06 -22.44
N SER A 137 12.89 -16.01 -22.83
CA SER A 137 14.33 -16.11 -23.11
C SER A 137 15.14 -16.49 -21.88
N LEU A 138 14.81 -15.94 -20.71
CA LEU A 138 15.45 -16.29 -19.44
C LEU A 138 15.18 -17.75 -19.04
N ALA A 139 14.01 -18.28 -19.41
CA ALA A 139 13.63 -19.67 -19.19
C ALA A 139 14.14 -20.63 -20.28
N GLU A 140 14.91 -20.13 -21.27
CA GLU A 140 15.45 -20.88 -22.42
C GLU A 140 14.36 -21.59 -23.22
N LEU A 141 13.16 -20.98 -23.33
CA LEU A 141 12.03 -21.50 -24.08
C LEU A 141 12.08 -21.05 -25.54
N GLU A 142 12.22 -22.00 -26.48
CA GLU A 142 12.14 -21.70 -27.93
C GLU A 142 10.67 -21.52 -28.40
N GLU A 143 9.76 -22.30 -27.79
CA GLU A 143 8.31 -22.21 -28.04
C GLU A 143 7.56 -22.09 -26.70
N TYR A 144 6.63 -21.14 -26.59
CA TYR A 144 5.80 -20.99 -25.41
C TYR A 144 4.37 -20.57 -25.76
N LYS A 145 3.47 -20.78 -24.82
CA LYS A 145 2.07 -20.38 -24.92
C LYS A 145 1.68 -19.52 -23.74
N VAL A 146 1.18 -18.33 -24.02
CA VAL A 146 0.60 -17.46 -23.00
C VAL A 146 -0.85 -17.87 -22.73
N GLN A 147 -1.16 -18.13 -21.47
CA GLN A 147 -2.51 -18.42 -21.04
C GLN A 147 -2.99 -17.32 -20.08
N HIS A 148 -4.04 -16.63 -20.45
CA HIS A 148 -4.72 -15.72 -19.56
C HIS A 148 -5.59 -16.48 -18.56
N VAL A 149 -5.19 -16.50 -17.30
CA VAL A 149 -6.01 -17.04 -16.22
C VAL A 149 -6.82 -15.88 -15.64
N ILE A 150 -8.08 -15.79 -16.02
CA ILE A 150 -9.02 -14.81 -15.45
C ILE A 150 -9.66 -15.50 -14.24
N PRO A 151 -9.42 -15.04 -13.00
CA PRO A 151 -10.14 -15.58 -11.86
C PRO A 151 -11.65 -15.37 -12.08
N PRO A 152 -12.49 -16.34 -11.66
CA PRO A 152 -13.94 -16.16 -11.76
C PRO A 152 -14.33 -14.87 -11.05
N ALA A 153 -15.24 -14.12 -11.67
CA ALA A 153 -15.78 -12.91 -11.05
C ALA A 153 -16.28 -13.27 -9.65
N PRO A 154 -15.96 -12.48 -8.62
CA PRO A 154 -16.49 -12.72 -7.30
C PRO A 154 -18.01 -12.79 -7.38
N ALA A 155 -18.60 -13.80 -6.72
CA ALA A 155 -20.05 -13.94 -6.69
C ALA A 155 -20.64 -12.60 -6.19
N PRO A 156 -21.78 -12.16 -6.77
CA PRO A 156 -22.42 -10.92 -6.32
C PRO A 156 -22.72 -11.05 -4.83
N VAL A 157 -22.12 -10.17 -4.04
CA VAL A 157 -22.30 -10.17 -2.59
C VAL A 157 -23.70 -9.66 -2.30
N ASN A 158 -24.54 -10.52 -1.76
CA ASN A 158 -25.83 -10.08 -1.23
C ASN A 158 -25.57 -9.18 -0.01
N PRO A 159 -26.00 -7.91 -0.01
CA PRO A 159 -25.74 -6.99 1.12
C PRO A 159 -26.25 -7.53 2.46
N PHE A 160 -27.28 -8.38 2.45
CA PHE A 160 -27.83 -9.00 3.65
C PHE A 160 -26.98 -10.18 4.17
N GLU A 161 -26.08 -10.72 3.33
CA GLU A 161 -25.13 -11.79 3.69
C GLU A 161 -23.75 -11.24 4.02
N LEU A 162 -23.50 -9.94 3.80
CA LEU A 162 -22.21 -9.30 4.07
C LEU A 162 -21.67 -9.59 5.49
N PRO A 163 -22.48 -9.54 6.56
CA PRO A 163 -21.99 -9.87 7.90
C PRO A 163 -21.52 -11.32 8.03
N SER A 164 -22.19 -12.28 7.39
CA SER A 164 -21.80 -13.70 7.43
C SER A 164 -20.54 -13.97 6.60
N LEU A 165 -20.37 -13.29 5.46
CA LEU A 165 -19.17 -13.36 4.64
C LEU A 165 -17.96 -12.77 5.34
N ILE A 166 -18.13 -11.60 5.97
CA ILE A 166 -17.08 -10.98 6.78
C ILE A 166 -16.66 -11.93 7.91
N ASN A 167 -17.63 -12.52 8.61
CA ASN A 167 -17.35 -13.46 9.69
C ASN A 167 -16.60 -14.71 9.17
N SER A 168 -17.06 -15.30 8.05
CA SER A 168 -16.40 -16.46 7.45
C SER A 168 -14.97 -16.18 6.96
N PHE A 169 -14.73 -14.97 6.48
CA PHE A 169 -13.37 -14.53 6.12
C PHE A 169 -12.47 -14.46 7.34
N PHE A 170 -12.93 -13.82 8.42
CA PHE A 170 -12.15 -13.72 9.65
C PHE A 170 -11.94 -15.08 10.33
N GLU A 171 -12.90 -16.01 10.27
CA GLU A 171 -12.72 -17.36 10.79
C GLU A 171 -11.69 -18.16 9.98
N LYS A 172 -11.75 -18.06 8.65
CA LYS A 172 -10.93 -18.88 7.75
C LYS A 172 -9.50 -18.36 7.61
N GLU A 173 -9.33 -17.05 7.43
CA GLU A 173 -8.03 -16.46 7.14
C GLU A 173 -7.32 -15.94 8.40
N ALA A 174 -8.06 -15.43 9.38
CA ALA A 174 -7.50 -14.86 10.60
C ALA A 174 -7.75 -15.69 11.87
N GLY A 175 -8.56 -16.75 11.78
CA GLY A 175 -8.95 -17.56 12.95
C GLY A 175 -9.79 -16.78 13.97
N PHE A 176 -10.48 -15.74 13.53
CA PHE A 176 -11.21 -14.81 14.38
C PHE A 176 -12.72 -14.93 14.15
N ASN A 177 -13.48 -15.21 15.21
CA ASN A 177 -14.93 -15.34 15.14
C ASN A 177 -15.62 -14.11 15.77
N LEU A 178 -16.23 -13.27 14.93
CA LEU A 178 -16.93 -12.06 15.36
C LEU A 178 -18.21 -12.34 16.19
N ASN A 179 -18.75 -13.55 16.11
CA ASN A 179 -19.93 -13.95 16.84
C ASN A 179 -19.62 -14.60 18.21
N SER A 180 -18.33 -14.79 18.53
CA SER A 180 -17.98 -15.35 19.85
C SER A 180 -18.29 -14.38 20.96
N ARG A 181 -18.95 -14.86 22.02
CA ARG A 181 -19.27 -14.04 23.21
C ARG A 181 -18.02 -13.57 23.94
N ASN A 182 -16.87 -14.18 23.65
CA ASN A 182 -15.55 -13.80 24.18
C ASN A 182 -14.68 -13.25 23.07
N MET A 183 -15.02 -12.05 22.60
CA MET A 183 -14.29 -11.34 21.54
C MET A 183 -12.79 -11.18 21.87
N TYR A 184 -12.43 -11.19 23.14
CA TYR A 184 -11.04 -11.05 23.61
C TYR A 184 -10.21 -12.34 23.50
N ASP A 185 -10.83 -13.52 23.50
CA ASP A 185 -10.11 -14.80 23.45
C ASP A 185 -9.56 -15.13 22.05
N ASN A 186 -10.03 -14.41 21.01
CA ASN A 186 -9.67 -14.65 19.61
C ASN A 186 -8.80 -13.54 18.99
N ILE A 187 -8.45 -12.50 19.76
CA ILE A 187 -7.58 -11.44 19.25
C ILE A 187 -6.13 -11.95 19.29
N ARG A 188 -5.66 -12.49 18.17
CA ARG A 188 -4.24 -12.66 17.93
C ARG A 188 -3.75 -11.49 17.09
N ILE A 189 -3.07 -10.55 17.74
CA ILE A 189 -2.35 -9.49 17.05
C ILE A 189 -1.12 -10.13 16.43
N TYR A 190 -1.15 -10.37 15.12
CA TYR A 190 0.05 -10.70 14.38
C TYR A 190 0.84 -9.43 14.13
N CYS A 191 1.83 -9.18 14.96
CA CYS A 191 2.89 -8.24 14.63
C CYS A 191 3.99 -9.02 13.91
N LEU A 192 4.28 -8.67 12.66
CA LEU A 192 5.33 -9.33 11.86
C LEU A 192 6.74 -9.09 12.42
N GLU A 193 6.90 -8.16 13.36
CA GLU A 193 8.19 -7.79 13.96
C GLU A 193 8.19 -7.71 15.50
N CYS A 194 7.11 -8.13 16.16
CA CYS A 194 7.12 -8.17 17.63
C CYS A 194 7.63 -9.54 18.10
N GLU A 195 8.87 -9.60 18.58
CA GLU A 195 9.30 -10.68 19.46
C GLU A 195 8.37 -10.70 20.67
N ALA A 196 7.91 -11.89 21.05
CA ALA A 196 7.06 -12.07 22.21
C ALA A 196 7.74 -11.43 23.43
N ILE A 197 7.12 -10.42 23.97
CA ILE A 197 7.49 -9.90 25.29
C ILE A 197 6.81 -10.85 26.27
N ASP A 198 7.63 -11.71 26.94
CA ASP A 198 7.25 -12.55 28.06
C ASP A 198 6.73 -11.71 29.26
#